data_e96e45ba4f3aefe8268e3b85ce848daa
#
_entry.id   e96e45ba4f3aefe8268e3b85ce848daa
#
_cell.length_a   1.000
_cell.length_b   1.000
_cell.length_c   1.000
_cell.angle_alpha   90.00
_cell.angle_beta   90.00
_cell.angle_gamma   90.00
#
_symmetry.space_group_name_H-M   'P 1'
#
loop_
_entity.id
_entity.type
_entity.pdbx_description
1 polymer ?
#
loop_
_entity_poly.entity_id
_entity_poly.type
_entity_poly.pdbx_seq_one_letter_code
_entity_poly.pdbx_strand_id
1 'polypeptide(L)'
;NFKNYYNVNFSLFSGCQFILNLNRVNKKTLKSDSCTKDLQEKRIEFVNRTKNSIVILFGRLPLTLNEDHFNNFEYGFYEGKMNVFLQDDKNSLKTKLQRQKNIKINYKKTIQQLSKNNHSVILVYPMPEVGVSVPEVIKNSLININIELFRDGLFTTSYQIYKNRTKSS
;
A
#
# COMPACT_ATOMS: atom_id res chain seq x y z
N ASN A 1 -1.36 -19.71 20.50
CA ASN A 1 -0.16 -18.87 20.70
C ASN A 1 0.88 -19.22 19.65
N PHE A 2 0.85 -18.58 18.48
CA PHE A 2 1.73 -18.87 17.33
C PHE A 2 3.22 -18.75 17.63
N LYS A 3 3.62 -17.95 18.62
CA LYS A 3 5.01 -17.77 19.02
C LYS A 3 5.70 -19.06 19.47
N ASN A 4 4.96 -20.07 19.88
CA ASN A 4 5.54 -21.34 20.35
C ASN A 4 5.94 -22.28 19.19
N TYR A 5 5.53 -21.98 17.96
CA TYR A 5 5.75 -22.83 16.80
C TYR A 5 6.50 -22.17 15.65
N TYR A 6 6.53 -20.84 15.62
CA TYR A 6 7.11 -20.08 14.50
C TYR A 6 7.92 -18.89 14.99
N ASN A 7 9.07 -18.66 14.37
CA ASN A 7 9.79 -17.40 14.50
C ASN A 7 9.11 -16.37 13.58
N VAL A 8 8.42 -15.40 14.19
CA VAL A 8 7.71 -14.35 13.46
C VAL A 8 8.54 -13.07 13.43
N ASN A 9 8.86 -12.59 12.23
CA ASN A 9 9.56 -11.34 12.00
C ASN A 9 8.65 -10.36 11.25
N PHE A 10 8.68 -9.10 11.65
CA PHE A 10 7.91 -8.04 11.00
C PHE A 10 8.86 -7.01 10.36
N SER A 11 8.58 -6.66 9.11
CA SER A 11 9.23 -5.54 8.42
C SER A 11 8.14 -4.55 7.98
N LEU A 12 7.75 -3.68 8.91
CA LEU A 12 6.68 -2.72 8.71
C LEU A 12 7.26 -1.33 8.40
N PHE A 13 6.81 -0.73 7.31
CA PHE A 13 7.13 0.64 6.95
C PHE A 13 5.89 1.34 6.41
N SER A 14 5.48 2.42 7.07
CA SER A 14 4.32 3.19 6.66
C SER A 14 4.43 3.68 5.22
N GLY A 15 3.46 3.34 4.39
CA GLY A 15 3.39 3.74 2.99
C GLY A 15 4.55 3.25 2.10
N CYS A 16 5.32 2.25 2.56
CA CYS A 16 6.44 1.68 1.82
C CYS A 16 6.22 0.19 1.57
N GLN A 17 5.56 -0.14 0.49
CA GLN A 17 5.34 -1.52 0.09
C GLN A 17 6.66 -2.22 -0.28
N PHE A 18 6.70 -3.53 -0.10
CA PHE A 18 7.86 -4.32 -0.49
C PHE A 18 7.85 -4.57 -2.00
N ILE A 19 8.44 -3.65 -2.75
CA ILE A 19 8.57 -3.71 -4.21
C ILE A 19 10.01 -3.38 -4.56
N LEU A 20 10.76 -4.34 -5.09
CA LEU A 20 12.15 -4.17 -5.46
C LEU A 20 12.35 -3.13 -6.58
N ASN A 21 13.53 -2.56 -6.65
CA ASN A 21 13.98 -1.64 -7.70
C ASN A 21 13.22 -0.31 -7.81
N LEU A 22 12.42 0.05 -6.82
CA LEU A 22 11.67 1.30 -6.82
C LEU A 22 12.02 2.15 -5.60
N ASN A 23 12.05 3.46 -5.84
CA ASN A 23 12.15 4.49 -4.81
C ASN A 23 10.80 5.19 -4.67
N ARG A 24 10.42 5.56 -3.45
CA ARG A 24 9.33 6.50 -3.23
C ARG A 24 9.87 7.92 -3.36
N VAL A 25 9.27 8.69 -4.26
CA VAL A 25 9.72 10.02 -4.64
C VAL A 25 8.65 11.04 -4.30
N ASN A 26 9.04 12.15 -3.70
CA ASN A 26 8.16 13.26 -3.42
C ASN A 26 7.86 14.05 -4.72
N LYS A 27 6.58 14.30 -5.00
CA LYS A 27 6.13 14.98 -6.25
C LYS A 27 6.64 16.40 -6.41
N LYS A 28 6.86 17.11 -5.29
CA LYS A 28 7.30 18.52 -5.32
C LYS A 28 8.82 18.64 -5.41
N THR A 29 9.54 17.86 -4.61
CA THR A 29 10.99 17.99 -4.50
C THR A 29 11.75 17.06 -5.43
N LEU A 30 11.08 16.07 -6.00
CA LEU A 30 11.65 14.99 -6.82
C LEU A 30 12.77 14.19 -6.09
N LYS A 31 12.82 14.28 -4.76
CA LYS A 31 13.77 13.55 -3.94
C LYS A 31 13.13 12.30 -3.38
N SER A 32 13.92 11.24 -3.27
CA SER A 32 13.51 10.03 -2.57
C SER A 32 13.44 10.29 -1.07
N ASP A 33 12.48 9.63 -0.41
CA ASP A 33 12.40 9.58 1.05
C ASP A 33 13.03 8.28 1.59
N SER A 34 12.61 7.87 2.78
CA SER A 34 13.12 6.65 3.44
C SER A 34 12.73 5.33 2.73
N CYS A 35 11.77 5.35 1.81
CA CYS A 35 11.36 4.16 1.04
C CYS A 35 12.17 4.06 -0.25
N THR A 36 13.42 3.64 -0.12
CA THR A 36 14.39 3.58 -1.20
C THR A 36 14.57 2.16 -1.74
N LYS A 37 15.16 2.07 -2.92
CA LYS A 37 15.64 0.80 -3.50
C LYS A 37 16.57 0.06 -2.53
N ASP A 38 17.51 0.76 -1.88
CA ASP A 38 18.44 0.15 -0.91
C ASP A 38 17.71 -0.46 0.30
N LEU A 39 16.64 0.19 0.76
CA LEU A 39 15.79 -0.40 1.80
C LEU A 39 15.14 -1.70 1.31
N GLN A 40 14.67 -1.73 0.07
CA GLN A 40 14.05 -2.93 -0.49
C GLN A 40 15.09 -4.06 -0.68
N GLU A 41 16.31 -3.74 -1.05
CA GLU A 41 17.43 -4.70 -1.12
C GLU A 41 17.76 -5.27 0.26
N LYS A 42 17.85 -4.44 1.29
CA LYS A 42 18.04 -4.90 2.67
C LYS A 42 16.90 -5.81 3.16
N ARG A 43 15.66 -5.54 2.74
CA ARG A 43 14.52 -6.40 3.07
C ARG A 43 14.62 -7.77 2.42
N ILE A 44 14.96 -7.84 1.13
CA ILE A 44 15.10 -9.14 0.45
C ILE A 44 16.30 -9.91 1.01
N GLU A 45 17.40 -9.25 1.33
CA GLU A 45 18.55 -9.88 2.00
C GLU A 45 18.17 -10.46 3.36
N PHE A 46 17.39 -9.70 4.15
CA PHE A 46 16.90 -10.18 5.45
C PHE A 46 16.04 -11.43 5.29
N VAL A 47 15.10 -11.44 4.35
CA VAL A 47 14.26 -12.61 4.07
C VAL A 47 15.11 -13.79 3.60
N ASN A 48 16.10 -13.55 2.75
CA ASN A 48 16.96 -14.59 2.17
C ASN A 48 17.94 -15.21 3.17
N ARG A 49 18.13 -14.63 4.37
CA ARG A 49 18.91 -15.27 5.45
C ARG A 49 18.21 -16.51 6.01
N THR A 50 16.90 -16.63 5.80
CA THR A 50 16.12 -17.80 6.16
C THR A 50 15.78 -18.61 4.91
N LYS A 51 15.56 -19.90 5.04
CA LYS A 51 15.08 -20.79 3.96
C LYS A 51 13.72 -21.31 4.32
N ASN A 52 12.92 -21.67 3.32
CA ASN A 52 11.62 -22.32 3.50
C ASN A 52 10.67 -21.53 4.42
N SER A 53 10.70 -20.21 4.33
CA SER A 53 9.86 -19.34 5.15
C SER A 53 8.53 -19.05 4.46
N ILE A 54 7.52 -18.71 5.25
CA ILE A 54 6.28 -18.11 4.74
C ILE A 54 6.46 -16.60 4.77
N VAL A 55 6.37 -15.96 3.60
CA VAL A 55 6.43 -14.50 3.46
C VAL A 55 5.04 -13.97 3.17
N ILE A 56 4.51 -13.17 4.08
CA ILE A 56 3.18 -12.57 3.93
C ILE A 56 3.38 -11.13 3.44
N LEU A 57 2.94 -10.85 2.23
CA LEU A 57 2.96 -9.52 1.65
C LEU A 57 1.61 -8.86 1.83
N PHE A 58 1.62 -7.75 2.54
CA PHE A 58 0.44 -6.96 2.85
C PHE A 58 0.68 -5.48 2.55
N GLY A 59 -0.32 -4.78 2.00
CA GLY A 59 -0.22 -3.35 1.77
C GLY A 59 -1.35 -2.78 0.91
N ARG A 60 -1.44 -1.44 0.87
CA ARG A 60 -2.44 -0.70 0.08
C ARG A 60 -1.96 -0.54 -1.38
N LEU A 61 -1.87 -1.65 -2.14
CA LEU A 61 -1.42 -1.62 -3.54
C LEU A 61 -2.28 -0.68 -4.42
N PRO A 62 -3.61 -0.60 -4.27
CA PRO A 62 -4.43 0.36 -5.01
C PRO A 62 -4.00 1.82 -4.79
N LEU A 63 -3.65 2.20 -3.56
CA LEU A 63 -3.14 3.53 -3.24
C LEU A 63 -1.84 3.83 -4.00
N THR A 64 -0.91 2.89 -4.01
CA THR A 64 0.38 3.01 -4.69
C THR A 64 0.22 3.12 -6.22
N LEU A 65 -0.66 2.32 -6.81
CA LEU A 65 -0.93 2.33 -8.24
C LEU A 65 -1.68 3.58 -8.70
N ASN A 66 -2.67 4.01 -7.92
CA ASN A 66 -3.49 5.17 -8.28
C ASN A 66 -2.82 6.51 -7.94
N GLU A 67 -1.79 6.49 -7.09
CA GLU A 67 -1.08 7.70 -6.62
C GLU A 67 -2.03 8.72 -5.98
N ASP A 68 -3.12 8.24 -5.42
CA ASP A 68 -4.18 9.05 -4.85
C ASP A 68 -4.96 8.27 -3.79
N HIS A 69 -5.37 8.96 -2.74
CA HIS A 69 -6.27 8.37 -1.76
C HIS A 69 -7.63 8.11 -2.41
N PHE A 70 -8.31 7.11 -1.89
CA PHE A 70 -9.62 6.77 -2.40
C PHE A 70 -10.65 7.81 -1.93
N ASN A 71 -11.45 8.30 -2.86
CA ASN A 71 -12.63 9.13 -2.58
C ASN A 71 -13.87 8.36 -3.03
N ASN A 72 -14.80 8.10 -2.13
CA ASN A 72 -16.08 7.47 -2.48
C ASN A 72 -17.11 8.47 -2.99
N PHE A 73 -16.79 9.78 -2.94
CA PHE A 73 -17.66 10.90 -3.36
C PHE A 73 -18.98 11.05 -2.58
N GLU A 74 -19.13 10.35 -1.45
CA GLU A 74 -20.39 10.32 -0.71
C GLU A 74 -20.40 11.28 0.49
N TYR A 75 -19.25 11.51 1.16
CA TYR A 75 -19.23 12.16 2.48
C TYR A 75 -18.45 13.48 2.54
N GLY A 76 -17.78 13.89 1.47
CA GLY A 76 -17.06 15.16 1.42
C GLY A 76 -15.75 15.23 2.21
N PHE A 77 -15.34 14.17 2.89
CA PHE A 77 -14.11 14.11 3.72
C PHE A 77 -13.00 13.32 3.06
N TYR A 78 -12.54 13.81 1.95
CA TYR A 78 -11.48 13.17 1.18
C TYR A 78 -10.10 13.32 1.86
N GLU A 79 -9.32 12.24 1.96
CA GLU A 79 -7.96 12.26 2.54
C GLU A 79 -6.94 13.09 1.74
N GLY A 80 -7.31 13.57 0.57
CA GLY A 80 -6.45 14.38 -0.28
C GLY A 80 -5.59 13.58 -1.26
N LYS A 81 -4.81 14.28 -2.07
CA LYS A 81 -3.90 13.68 -3.05
C LYS A 81 -2.61 13.22 -2.38
N MET A 82 -2.07 12.10 -2.84
CA MET A 82 -0.74 11.69 -2.43
C MET A 82 0.33 12.63 -2.96
N ASN A 83 1.27 13.00 -2.10
CA ASN A 83 2.43 13.81 -2.45
C ASN A 83 3.62 12.97 -2.92
N VAL A 84 3.44 11.67 -3.10
CA VAL A 84 4.49 10.73 -3.46
C VAL A 84 4.04 9.79 -4.56
N PHE A 85 5.02 9.22 -5.28
CA PHE A 85 4.84 8.13 -6.23
C PHE A 85 6.04 7.17 -6.18
N LEU A 86 5.91 5.98 -6.75
CA LEU A 86 7.02 5.05 -6.90
C LEU A 86 7.64 5.17 -8.29
N GLN A 87 8.98 5.22 -8.34
CA GLN A 87 9.76 5.33 -9.55
C GLN A 87 11.08 4.54 -9.43
N ASP A 88 11.58 4.03 -10.55
CA ASP A 88 12.94 3.50 -10.66
C ASP A 88 13.98 4.64 -10.73
N ASP A 89 15.26 4.29 -10.62
CA ASP A 89 16.40 5.25 -10.62
C ASP A 89 16.65 5.95 -11.96
N LYS A 90 15.83 5.71 -12.97
CA LYS A 90 15.99 6.36 -14.27
C LYS A 90 15.51 7.81 -14.18
N ASN A 91 16.40 8.73 -14.43
CA ASN A 91 16.25 10.20 -14.29
C ASN A 91 15.14 10.87 -15.13
N SER A 92 14.32 10.12 -15.86
CA SER A 92 13.21 10.66 -16.62
C SER A 92 11.91 10.54 -15.83
N LEU A 93 11.25 11.66 -15.60
CA LEU A 93 9.88 11.71 -15.07
C LEU A 93 8.96 10.88 -15.97
N LYS A 94 8.57 9.71 -15.48
CA LYS A 94 7.63 8.83 -16.18
C LYS A 94 6.20 9.33 -16.02
N THR A 95 5.38 9.10 -17.03
CA THR A 95 3.93 9.30 -16.90
C THR A 95 3.35 8.35 -15.83
N LYS A 96 2.18 8.70 -15.28
CA LYS A 96 1.48 7.86 -14.32
C LYS A 96 1.29 6.43 -14.85
N LEU A 97 0.89 6.30 -16.11
CA LEU A 97 0.68 4.98 -16.75
C LEU A 97 1.96 4.15 -16.82
N GLN A 98 3.08 4.80 -17.18
CA GLN A 98 4.39 4.14 -17.19
C GLN A 98 4.82 3.69 -15.79
N ARG A 99 4.59 4.52 -14.76
CA ARG A 99 4.87 4.16 -13.38
C ARG A 99 4.01 2.99 -12.92
N GLN A 100 2.70 2.99 -13.20
CA GLN A 100 1.81 1.86 -12.89
C GLN A 100 2.29 0.56 -13.51
N LYS A 101 2.65 0.57 -14.80
CA LYS A 101 3.21 -0.59 -15.49
C LYS A 101 4.51 -1.07 -14.80
N ASN A 102 5.37 -0.14 -14.45
CA ASN A 102 6.65 -0.42 -13.80
C ASN A 102 6.47 -1.01 -12.38
N ILE A 103 5.52 -0.49 -11.62
CA ILE A 103 5.15 -1.03 -10.30
C ILE A 103 4.69 -2.49 -10.43
N LYS A 104 3.79 -2.79 -11.36
CA LYS A 104 3.30 -4.16 -11.58
C LYS A 104 4.42 -5.12 -11.98
N ILE A 105 5.31 -4.70 -12.87
CA ILE A 105 6.46 -5.51 -13.29
C ILE A 105 7.37 -5.81 -12.10
N ASN A 106 7.73 -4.79 -11.31
CA ASN A 106 8.65 -4.96 -10.20
C ASN A 106 8.01 -5.71 -9.02
N TYR A 107 6.72 -5.55 -8.79
CA TYR A 107 5.98 -6.35 -7.80
C TYR A 107 5.98 -7.84 -8.17
N LYS A 108 5.70 -8.16 -9.45
CA LYS A 108 5.81 -9.54 -9.96
C LYS A 108 7.22 -10.09 -9.80
N LYS A 109 8.26 -9.31 -10.14
CA LYS A 109 9.66 -9.72 -9.95
C LYS A 109 9.98 -9.98 -8.48
N THR A 110 9.47 -9.16 -7.55
CA THR A 110 9.65 -9.36 -6.11
C THR A 110 9.09 -10.71 -5.67
N ILE A 111 7.85 -11.03 -6.08
CA ILE A 111 7.21 -12.31 -5.77
C ILE A 111 8.01 -13.48 -6.36
N GLN A 112 8.42 -13.36 -7.63
CA GLN A 112 9.22 -14.39 -8.31
C GLN A 112 10.57 -14.62 -7.61
N GLN A 113 11.23 -13.56 -7.14
CA GLN A 113 12.51 -13.69 -6.44
C GLN A 113 12.34 -14.40 -5.09
N LEU A 114 11.30 -14.06 -4.34
CA LEU A 114 10.96 -14.75 -3.10
C LEU A 114 10.68 -16.24 -3.35
N SER A 115 9.87 -16.56 -4.35
CA SER A 115 9.54 -17.95 -4.68
C SER A 115 10.77 -18.76 -5.16
N LYS A 116 11.70 -18.14 -5.89
CA LYS A 116 12.96 -18.80 -6.30
C LYS A 116 13.86 -19.19 -5.13
N ASN A 117 13.75 -18.46 -4.02
CA ASN A 117 14.52 -18.74 -2.80
C ASN A 117 13.79 -19.71 -1.85
N ASN A 118 12.84 -20.48 -2.38
CA ASN A 118 12.03 -21.47 -1.66
C ASN A 118 11.17 -20.89 -0.53
N HIS A 119 10.75 -19.63 -0.65
CA HIS A 119 9.76 -19.06 0.25
C HIS A 119 8.34 -19.27 -0.30
N SER A 120 7.42 -19.65 0.57
CA SER A 120 5.99 -19.63 0.27
C SER A 120 5.47 -18.19 0.41
N VAL A 121 4.97 -17.61 -0.68
CA VAL A 121 4.50 -16.21 -0.67
C VAL A 121 2.97 -16.19 -0.56
N ILE A 122 2.47 -15.52 0.47
CA ILE A 122 1.05 -15.25 0.67
C ILE A 122 0.80 -13.78 0.37
N LEU A 123 -0.05 -13.51 -0.61
CA LEU A 123 -0.51 -12.16 -0.91
C LEU A 123 -1.82 -11.90 -0.17
N VAL A 124 -1.80 -10.92 0.72
CA VAL A 124 -3.03 -10.48 1.37
C VAL A 124 -3.71 -9.47 0.45
N TYR A 125 -4.92 -9.79 0.05
CA TYR A 125 -5.71 -8.91 -0.80
C TYR A 125 -5.94 -7.56 -0.11
N PRO A 126 -5.89 -6.44 -0.83
CA PRO A 126 -6.10 -5.12 -0.24
C PRO A 126 -7.43 -5.06 0.51
N MET A 127 -7.39 -4.57 1.75
CA MET A 127 -8.61 -4.30 2.49
C MET A 127 -9.43 -3.22 1.78
N PRO A 128 -10.76 -3.27 1.88
CA PRO A 128 -11.62 -2.20 1.38
C PRO A 128 -11.20 -0.86 1.98
N GLU A 129 -11.02 0.14 1.13
CA GLU A 129 -10.77 1.50 1.57
C GLU A 129 -12.11 2.17 1.87
N VAL A 130 -12.21 2.89 2.98
CA VAL A 130 -13.45 3.56 3.41
C VAL A 130 -13.81 4.72 2.46
N GLY A 131 -12.79 5.29 1.82
CA GLY A 131 -12.98 6.39 0.85
C GLY A 131 -13.22 7.76 1.47
N VAL A 132 -13.02 7.87 2.79
CA VAL A 132 -13.15 9.12 3.57
C VAL A 132 -12.01 9.27 4.56
N SER A 133 -11.74 10.48 4.98
CA SER A 133 -10.84 10.77 6.10
C SER A 133 -11.55 10.45 7.42
N VAL A 134 -11.35 9.24 7.93
CA VAL A 134 -11.98 8.78 9.18
C VAL A 134 -11.74 9.74 10.35
N PRO A 135 -10.51 10.29 10.58
CA PRO A 135 -10.28 11.25 11.65
C PRO A 135 -11.12 12.53 11.52
N GLU A 136 -11.29 13.05 10.31
CA GLU A 136 -12.11 14.24 10.08
C GLU A 136 -13.59 13.97 10.28
N VAL A 137 -14.05 12.81 9.83
CA VAL A 137 -15.43 12.38 10.06
C VAL A 137 -15.70 12.27 11.57
N ILE A 138 -14.83 11.59 12.32
CA ILE A 138 -14.95 11.46 13.78
C ILE A 138 -14.97 12.85 14.44
N LYS A 139 -14.01 13.70 14.10
CA LYS A 139 -13.92 15.06 14.68
C LYS A 139 -15.20 15.85 14.44
N ASN A 140 -15.72 15.86 13.22
CA ASN A 140 -16.93 16.60 12.88
C ASN A 140 -18.19 15.99 13.51
N SER A 141 -18.27 14.68 13.65
CA SER A 141 -19.37 14.00 14.34
C SER A 141 -19.37 14.31 15.84
N LEU A 142 -18.20 14.39 16.47
CA LEU A 142 -18.07 14.77 17.88
C LEU A 142 -18.45 16.26 18.12
N ILE A 143 -18.06 17.15 17.21
CA ILE A 143 -18.39 18.57 17.31
C ILE A 143 -19.89 18.82 17.10
N ASN A 144 -20.50 18.09 16.15
CA ASN A 144 -21.91 18.25 15.78
C ASN A 144 -22.86 17.32 16.54
N ILE A 145 -22.37 16.55 17.51
CA ILE A 145 -23.14 15.61 18.36
C ILE A 145 -23.97 14.61 17.52
N ASN A 146 -23.57 14.30 16.32
CA ASN A 146 -24.31 13.39 15.45
C ASN A 146 -23.72 11.95 15.54
N ILE A 147 -23.89 11.35 16.75
CA ILE A 147 -23.44 9.98 17.03
C ILE A 147 -24.22 8.94 16.19
N GLU A 148 -25.38 9.28 15.69
CA GLU A 148 -26.22 8.38 14.88
C GLU A 148 -25.53 7.97 13.58
N LEU A 149 -24.74 8.86 12.95
CA LEU A 149 -23.95 8.54 11.76
C LEU A 149 -22.98 7.36 11.94
N PHE A 150 -22.51 7.11 13.19
CA PHE A 150 -21.66 5.97 13.50
C PHE A 150 -22.45 4.67 13.76
N ARG A 151 -23.66 4.79 14.31
CA ARG A 151 -24.49 3.63 14.69
C ARG A 151 -25.12 2.97 13.46
N ASP A 152 -25.44 3.74 12.43
CA ASP A 152 -26.23 3.27 11.30
C ASP A 152 -25.39 2.73 10.12
N GLY A 153 -24.07 2.58 10.32
CA GLY A 153 -23.17 2.00 9.32
C GLY A 153 -23.02 2.84 8.05
N LEU A 154 -23.29 4.15 8.13
CA LEU A 154 -23.29 5.07 6.98
C LEU A 154 -21.90 5.30 6.36
N PHE A 155 -20.82 4.85 7.01
CA PHE A 155 -19.46 4.97 6.48
C PHE A 155 -19.00 3.68 5.78
N THR A 156 -19.82 3.18 4.89
CA THR A 156 -19.48 1.98 4.12
C THR A 156 -19.24 2.35 2.66
N THR A 157 -18.17 1.84 2.10
CA THR A 157 -17.99 1.87 0.65
C THR A 157 -18.71 0.68 0.04
N SER A 158 -19.55 0.92 -0.97
CA SER A 158 -20.26 -0.16 -1.64
C SER A 158 -19.27 -1.16 -2.26
N TYR A 159 -19.65 -2.44 -2.30
CA TYR A 159 -18.84 -3.50 -2.90
C TYR A 159 -18.47 -3.20 -4.37
N GLN A 160 -19.37 -2.58 -5.12
CA GLN A 160 -19.12 -2.23 -6.51
C GLN A 160 -18.03 -1.16 -6.64
N ILE A 161 -18.06 -0.13 -5.80
CA ILE A 161 -17.02 0.91 -5.76
C ILE A 161 -15.67 0.31 -5.36
N TYR A 162 -15.64 -0.54 -4.32
CA TYR A 162 -14.45 -1.27 -3.92
C TYR A 162 -13.88 -2.13 -5.06
N LYS A 163 -14.74 -2.90 -5.73
CA LYS A 163 -14.35 -3.75 -6.86
C LYS A 163 -13.75 -2.95 -8.02
N ASN A 164 -14.34 -1.81 -8.34
CA ASN A 164 -13.81 -0.91 -9.37
C ASN A 164 -12.44 -0.32 -8.97
N ARG A 165 -12.27 0.05 -7.70
CA ARG A 165 -11.01 0.59 -7.15
C ARG A 165 -9.88 -0.43 -7.22
N THR A 166 -10.16 -1.71 -6.95
CA THR A 166 -9.16 -2.78 -6.89
C THR A 166 -8.95 -3.51 -8.22
N LYS A 167 -9.80 -3.28 -9.21
CA LYS A 167 -9.75 -3.97 -10.51
C LYS A 167 -8.40 -3.81 -11.25
N SER A 168 -7.67 -2.76 -10.99
CA SER A 168 -6.36 -2.49 -11.62
C SER A 168 -5.17 -3.02 -10.81
N SER A 169 -5.43 -3.51 -9.59
CA SER A 169 -4.41 -4.06 -8.66
C SER A 169 -4.18 -5.54 -8.88
#